data_1e3ce09674123f6bf5cc87f125c3f0dd
#
_entry.id   1e3ce09674123f6bf5cc87f125c3f0dd
#
_cell.length_a   1.000
_cell.length_b   1.000
_cell.length_c   1.000
_cell.angle_alpha   90.00
_cell.angle_beta   90.00
_cell.angle_gamma   90.00
#
_symmetry.space_group_name_H-M   'P 1'
#
loop_
_entity.id
_entity.type
_entity.pdbx_description
1 polymer ?
#
loop_
_entity_poly.entity_id
_entity_poly.type
_entity_poly.pdbx_seq_one_letter_code
_entity_poly.pdbx_strand_id
1 'polypeptide(L)'
;MDRIVPRNVIVTVAGVMSLLAILAFARLPALAADALSPPAQRGLVLLRADCGGCHAIGKFDQSRLKIAPPFRDLHKRYPVEDLQEPLAEGIITGHPTMPEFRYDPGQVNDAIAYLKSLEQ
;
A
#
# COMPACT_ATOMS: atom_id res chain seq x y z
N MET A 1 -66.87 11.42 0.66
CA MET A 1 -66.54 9.95 0.65
C MET A 1 -65.09 9.82 1.03
N ASP A 2 -64.80 9.88 2.33
CA ASP A 2 -63.44 9.81 2.86
C ASP A 2 -63.05 8.34 2.99
N ARG A 3 -62.05 7.93 2.21
CA ARG A 3 -61.47 6.61 2.35
C ARG A 3 -60.48 6.64 3.53
N ILE A 4 -60.93 6.15 4.66
CA ILE A 4 -60.07 5.96 5.84
C ILE A 4 -59.11 4.80 5.52
N VAL A 5 -57.84 5.12 5.28
CA VAL A 5 -56.78 4.13 5.13
C VAL A 5 -56.45 3.60 6.53
N PRO A 6 -56.55 2.27 6.77
CA PRO A 6 -56.33 1.71 8.11
C PRO A 6 -54.88 1.93 8.56
N ARG A 7 -54.71 2.49 9.75
CA ARG A 7 -53.45 2.85 10.39
C ARG A 7 -52.40 1.70 10.40
N ASN A 8 -52.89 0.47 10.33
CA ASN A 8 -52.04 -0.72 10.36
C ASN A 8 -51.24 -0.96 9.07
N VAL A 9 -51.73 -0.44 7.92
CA VAL A 9 -51.06 -0.58 6.62
C VAL A 9 -49.86 0.38 6.53
N ILE A 10 -49.94 1.57 7.15
CA ILE A 10 -48.86 2.58 7.13
C ILE A 10 -47.68 2.12 7.97
N VAL A 11 -47.90 1.44 9.11
CA VAL A 11 -46.84 0.98 10.00
C VAL A 11 -46.05 -0.16 9.37
N THR A 12 -46.70 -1.07 8.64
CA THR A 12 -46.01 -2.20 7.97
C THR A 12 -45.16 -1.74 6.79
N VAL A 13 -45.61 -0.75 6.01
CA VAL A 13 -44.85 -0.24 4.86
C VAL A 13 -43.60 0.53 5.34
N ALA A 14 -43.74 1.34 6.40
CA ALA A 14 -42.57 2.06 6.96
C ALA A 14 -41.52 1.13 7.55
N GLY A 15 -41.92 0.02 8.19
CA GLY A 15 -41.03 -0.98 8.76
C GLY A 15 -40.23 -1.74 7.70
N VAL A 16 -40.86 -2.12 6.59
CA VAL A 16 -40.21 -2.85 5.49
C VAL A 16 -39.23 -1.95 4.73
N MET A 17 -39.57 -0.67 4.51
CA MET A 17 -38.67 0.29 3.86
C MET A 17 -37.42 0.56 4.71
N SER A 18 -37.54 0.64 6.04
CA SER A 18 -36.40 0.83 6.93
C SER A 18 -35.47 -0.39 6.97
N LEU A 19 -36.04 -1.61 6.91
CA LEU A 19 -35.24 -2.84 6.92
C LEU A 19 -34.45 -3.02 5.62
N LEU A 20 -35.04 -2.67 4.47
CA LEU A 20 -34.37 -2.69 3.16
C LEU A 20 -33.25 -1.67 3.05
N ALA A 21 -33.38 -0.49 3.67
CA ALA A 21 -32.33 0.53 3.68
C ALA A 21 -31.11 0.09 4.50
N ILE A 22 -31.30 -0.62 5.61
CA ILE A 22 -30.19 -1.14 6.44
C ILE A 22 -29.41 -2.24 5.71
N LEU A 23 -30.08 -3.10 4.93
CA LEU A 23 -29.45 -4.17 4.16
C LEU A 23 -28.67 -3.64 2.94
N ALA A 24 -29.02 -2.47 2.39
CA ALA A 24 -28.29 -1.85 1.29
C ALA A 24 -26.94 -1.24 1.70
N PHE A 25 -26.78 -0.82 2.97
CA PHE A 25 -25.51 -0.30 3.48
C PHE A 25 -24.46 -1.37 3.77
N ALA A 26 -24.86 -2.65 3.87
CA ALA A 26 -23.95 -3.75 4.21
C ALA A 26 -23.09 -4.29 3.04
N ARG A 27 -23.21 -3.68 1.83
CA ARG A 27 -22.47 -4.14 0.63
C ARG A 27 -21.64 -3.03 0.01
N LEU A 28 -20.86 -2.32 0.81
CA LEU A 28 -19.73 -1.58 0.26
C LEU A 28 -18.60 -2.60 0.03
N PRO A 29 -18.27 -2.95 -1.23
CA PRO A 29 -17.08 -3.75 -1.49
C PRO A 29 -15.89 -2.95 -0.98
N ALA A 30 -15.04 -3.60 -0.21
CA ALA A 30 -13.78 -3.03 0.22
C ALA A 30 -12.96 -2.69 -1.04
N LEU A 31 -12.89 -1.42 -1.40
CA LEU A 31 -11.93 -0.85 -2.36
C LEU A 31 -10.50 -0.81 -1.77
N ALA A 32 -10.21 -1.75 -0.86
CA ALA A 32 -8.95 -1.77 -0.11
C ALA A 32 -7.88 -2.69 -0.73
N ALA A 33 -8.14 -3.31 -1.89
CA ALA A 33 -7.22 -4.31 -2.45
C ALA A 33 -5.90 -3.72 -3.00
N ASP A 34 -5.85 -2.41 -3.32
CA ASP A 34 -4.67 -1.75 -3.87
C ASP A 34 -3.95 -0.79 -2.90
N ALA A 35 -4.44 -0.65 -1.66
CA ALA A 35 -3.81 0.23 -0.70
C ALA A 35 -2.58 -0.44 -0.07
N LEU A 36 -1.44 0.25 -0.08
CA LEU A 36 -0.25 -0.20 0.63
C LEU A 36 -0.56 -0.42 2.12
N SER A 37 -0.03 -1.50 2.69
CA SER A 37 -0.08 -1.72 4.14
C SER A 37 0.61 -0.57 4.89
N PRO A 38 0.27 -0.30 6.17
CA PRO A 38 0.93 0.77 6.92
C PRO A 38 2.47 0.67 6.96
N PRO A 39 3.09 -0.51 7.15
CA PRO A 39 4.54 -0.65 6.99
C PRO A 39 5.03 -0.26 5.60
N ALA A 40 4.38 -0.73 4.53
CA ALA A 40 4.78 -0.40 3.17
C ALA A 40 4.63 1.10 2.85
N GLN A 41 3.66 1.79 3.44
CA GLN A 41 3.54 3.24 3.30
C GLN A 41 4.72 3.98 3.93
N ARG A 42 5.14 3.59 5.13
CA ARG A 42 6.33 4.16 5.79
C ARG A 42 7.60 3.84 5.01
N GLY A 43 7.73 2.59 4.51
CA GLY A 43 8.83 2.18 3.65
C GLY A 43 8.91 3.00 2.37
N LEU A 44 7.78 3.29 1.71
CA LEU A 44 7.72 4.18 0.55
C LEU A 44 8.29 5.56 0.86
N VAL A 45 7.89 6.15 1.99
CA VAL A 45 8.37 7.49 2.40
C VAL A 45 9.88 7.47 2.64
N LEU A 46 10.36 6.47 3.39
CA LEU A 46 11.78 6.28 3.70
C LEU A 46 12.62 6.12 2.42
N LEU A 47 12.27 5.15 1.58
CA LEU A 47 13.04 4.85 0.37
C LEU A 47 12.95 5.97 -0.67
N ARG A 48 11.85 6.73 -0.69
CA ARG A 48 11.75 7.91 -1.56
C ARG A 48 12.71 9.02 -1.11
N ALA A 49 12.85 9.23 0.19
CA ALA A 49 13.76 10.24 0.73
C ALA A 49 15.23 9.88 0.46
N ASP A 50 15.62 8.65 0.72
CA ASP A 50 17.02 8.24 0.74
C ASP A 50 17.51 7.70 -0.61
N CYS A 51 16.65 7.04 -1.37
CA CYS A 51 17.01 6.35 -2.61
C CYS A 51 16.44 6.99 -3.88
N GLY A 52 15.37 7.79 -3.75
CA GLY A 52 14.63 8.37 -4.89
C GLY A 52 15.41 9.39 -5.70
N GLY A 53 16.56 9.85 -5.19
CA GLY A 53 17.48 10.71 -5.94
C GLY A 53 18.10 10.04 -7.16
N CYS A 54 18.29 8.73 -7.09
CA CYS A 54 18.91 7.91 -8.15
C CYS A 54 17.98 6.84 -8.70
N HIS A 55 17.27 6.10 -7.83
CA HIS A 55 16.43 4.97 -8.19
C HIS A 55 14.98 5.38 -8.47
N ALA A 56 14.33 4.67 -9.40
CA ALA A 56 12.88 4.68 -9.52
C ALA A 56 12.28 3.90 -8.35
N ILE A 57 11.45 4.58 -7.56
CA ILE A 57 10.85 4.02 -6.35
C ILE A 57 9.49 3.38 -6.63
N GLY A 58 8.74 3.89 -7.59
CA GLY A 58 7.39 3.45 -7.90
C GLY A 58 7.31 2.36 -8.97
N LYS A 59 6.06 1.97 -9.29
CA LYS A 59 5.77 0.94 -10.29
C LYS A 59 6.04 1.40 -11.73
N PHE A 60 5.93 2.71 -12.03
CA PHE A 60 5.90 3.21 -13.41
C PHE A 60 6.93 4.29 -13.70
N ASP A 61 7.62 4.83 -12.70
CA ASP A 61 8.64 5.86 -12.85
C ASP A 61 9.95 5.31 -13.42
N GLN A 62 10.83 6.21 -13.83
CA GLN A 62 12.15 5.88 -14.35
C GLN A 62 13.23 6.34 -13.37
N SER A 63 14.30 5.53 -13.25
CA SER A 63 15.47 5.92 -12.47
C SER A 63 16.13 7.17 -13.05
N ARG A 64 16.40 8.16 -12.21
CA ARG A 64 17.11 9.37 -12.63
C ARG A 64 18.53 9.07 -13.05
N LEU A 65 19.18 8.16 -12.35
CA LEU A 65 20.48 7.61 -12.71
C LEU A 65 20.25 6.33 -13.53
N LYS A 66 20.63 6.32 -14.79
CA LYS A 66 20.34 5.21 -15.74
C LYS A 66 20.89 3.86 -15.30
N ILE A 67 22.01 3.84 -14.56
CA ILE A 67 22.63 2.61 -14.04
C ILE A 67 21.97 2.12 -12.73
N ALA A 68 21.18 2.97 -12.05
CA ALA A 68 20.48 2.59 -10.83
C ALA A 68 19.25 1.75 -11.18
N PRO A 69 19.15 0.48 -10.73
CA PRO A 69 18.00 -0.36 -11.06
C PRO A 69 16.72 0.20 -10.44
N PRO A 70 15.60 0.16 -11.16
CA PRO A 70 14.29 0.46 -10.58
C PRO A 70 13.95 -0.56 -9.48
N PHE A 71 13.36 -0.12 -8.39
CA PHE A 71 13.07 -1.00 -7.25
C PHE A 71 12.07 -2.12 -7.60
N ARG A 72 11.14 -1.87 -8.52
CA ARG A 72 10.22 -2.89 -9.04
C ARG A 72 10.91 -4.07 -9.73
N ASP A 73 12.19 -3.93 -10.13
CA ASP A 73 12.94 -4.97 -10.83
C ASP A 73 13.91 -5.74 -9.92
N LEU A 74 14.06 -5.35 -8.65
CA LEU A 74 15.00 -5.99 -7.72
C LEU A 74 14.67 -7.45 -7.49
N HIS A 75 13.39 -7.79 -7.29
CA HIS A 75 12.92 -9.16 -7.08
C HIS A 75 13.26 -10.12 -8.24
N LYS A 76 13.55 -9.60 -9.43
CA LYS A 76 13.96 -10.40 -10.59
C LYS A 76 15.42 -10.86 -10.48
N ARG A 77 16.19 -10.27 -9.57
CA ARG A 77 17.62 -10.56 -9.39
C ARG A 77 17.89 -11.39 -8.14
N TYR A 78 17.16 -11.13 -7.06
CA TYR A 78 17.27 -11.80 -5.76
C TYR A 78 16.01 -11.53 -4.92
N PRO A 79 15.70 -12.37 -3.92
CA PRO A 79 14.63 -12.07 -2.97
C PRO A 79 14.89 -10.75 -2.27
N VAL A 80 13.90 -9.86 -2.19
CA VAL A 80 14.10 -8.54 -1.56
C VAL A 80 14.36 -8.64 -0.05
N GLU A 81 14.02 -9.76 0.56
CA GLU A 81 14.36 -10.09 1.94
C GLU A 81 15.86 -10.15 2.20
N ASP A 82 16.66 -10.49 1.20
CA ASP A 82 18.12 -10.53 1.31
C ASP A 82 18.75 -9.14 1.55
N LEU A 83 17.95 -8.07 1.38
CA LEU A 83 18.36 -6.71 1.70
C LEU A 83 18.23 -6.37 3.20
N GLN A 84 17.63 -7.22 4.02
CA GLN A 84 17.45 -6.93 5.45
C GLN A 84 18.76 -6.65 6.17
N GLU A 85 19.71 -7.58 6.05
CA GLU A 85 21.02 -7.46 6.68
C GLU A 85 21.83 -6.27 6.13
N PRO A 86 22.00 -6.12 4.80
CA PRO A 86 22.67 -4.95 4.23
C PRO A 86 22.05 -3.61 4.67
N LEU A 87 20.72 -3.49 4.73
CA LEU A 87 20.06 -2.27 5.17
C LEU A 87 20.29 -1.97 6.66
N ALA A 88 20.44 -2.99 7.49
CA ALA A 88 20.72 -2.83 8.92
C ALA A 88 22.19 -2.53 9.21
N GLU A 89 23.11 -3.12 8.47
CA GLU A 89 24.56 -3.00 8.71
C GLU A 89 25.21 -1.86 7.92
N GLY A 90 24.56 -1.38 6.90
CA GLY A 90 25.08 -0.41 5.94
C GLY A 90 25.32 -1.06 4.59
N ILE A 91 24.55 -0.62 3.59
CA ILE A 91 24.72 -1.12 2.23
C ILE A 91 26.01 -0.53 1.64
N ILE A 92 27.02 -1.37 1.50
CA ILE A 92 28.18 -1.12 0.66
C ILE A 92 27.97 -1.89 -0.62
N THR A 93 27.27 -1.31 -1.58
CA THR A 93 26.98 -1.96 -2.85
C THR A 93 28.07 -1.70 -3.87
N GLY A 94 28.11 -2.54 -4.91
CA GLY A 94 29.17 -2.56 -5.91
C GLY A 94 29.33 -1.31 -6.79
N HIS A 95 28.65 -0.18 -6.49
CA HIS A 95 28.92 1.06 -7.20
C HIS A 95 29.29 2.22 -6.24
N PRO A 96 30.43 2.89 -6.51
CA PRO A 96 31.05 3.82 -5.57
C PRO A 96 30.23 5.08 -5.25
N THR A 97 29.17 5.36 -6.03
CA THR A 97 28.36 6.57 -5.92
C THR A 97 27.10 6.37 -5.09
N MET A 98 26.82 5.16 -4.61
CA MET A 98 25.69 4.90 -3.74
C MET A 98 26.04 5.29 -2.30
N PRO A 99 25.34 6.23 -1.66
CA PRO A 99 25.56 6.54 -0.25
C PRO A 99 25.29 5.33 0.63
N GLU A 100 26.05 5.21 1.72
CA GLU A 100 25.77 4.21 2.75
C GLU A 100 24.58 4.65 3.58
N PHE A 101 23.57 3.79 3.70
CA PHE A 101 22.42 3.96 4.57
C PHE A 101 22.38 2.83 5.59
N ARG A 102 22.08 3.18 6.83
CA ARG A 102 21.93 2.23 7.92
C ARG A 102 20.61 2.48 8.61
N TYR A 103 19.75 1.50 8.61
CA TYR A 103 18.38 1.57 9.12
C TYR A 103 18.24 0.81 10.43
N ASP A 104 17.37 1.31 11.32
CA ASP A 104 16.95 0.53 12.46
C ASP A 104 16.04 -0.65 12.03
N PRO A 105 15.80 -1.65 12.91
CA PRO A 105 15.02 -2.83 12.55
C PRO A 105 13.59 -2.51 12.10
N GLY A 106 12.97 -1.45 12.61
CA GLY A 106 11.64 -1.00 12.19
C GLY A 106 11.65 -0.44 10.77
N GLN A 107 12.63 0.40 10.47
CA GLN A 107 12.85 0.96 9.14
C GLN A 107 13.19 -0.12 8.10
N VAL A 108 14.00 -1.13 8.48
CA VAL A 108 14.29 -2.29 7.62
C VAL A 108 13.01 -3.03 7.29
N ASN A 109 12.18 -3.35 8.27
CA ASN A 109 10.90 -4.03 8.06
C ASN A 109 9.97 -3.22 7.14
N ASP A 110 9.89 -1.91 7.33
CA ASP A 110 9.09 -1.00 6.52
C ASP A 110 9.60 -0.96 5.06
N ALA A 111 10.91 -0.85 4.87
CA ALA A 111 11.55 -0.86 3.55
C ALA A 111 11.25 -2.16 2.80
N ILE A 112 11.44 -3.32 3.44
CA ILE A 112 11.15 -4.64 2.86
C ILE A 112 9.66 -4.78 2.54
N ALA A 113 8.76 -4.34 3.42
CA ALA A 113 7.31 -4.38 3.18
C ALA A 113 6.93 -3.57 1.91
N TYR A 114 7.56 -2.43 1.69
CA TYR A 114 7.35 -1.65 0.47
C TYR A 114 7.90 -2.36 -0.76
N LEU A 115 9.14 -2.84 -0.73
CA LEU A 115 9.76 -3.55 -1.86
C LEU A 115 8.91 -4.75 -2.29
N LYS A 116 8.41 -5.54 -1.35
CA LYS A 116 7.48 -6.66 -1.63
C LYS A 116 6.18 -6.21 -2.29
N SER A 117 5.68 -5.02 -1.98
CA SER A 117 4.49 -4.48 -2.63
C SER A 117 4.69 -4.14 -4.11
N LEU A 118 5.93 -4.09 -4.58
CA LEU A 118 6.29 -3.83 -5.99
C LEU A 118 6.38 -5.11 -6.83
N GLU A 119 6.36 -6.28 -6.21
CA GLU A 119 6.51 -7.59 -6.89
C GLU A 119 5.23 -8.04 -7.63
N GLN A 120 4.13 -7.30 -7.51
CA GLN A 120 2.81 -7.62 -8.07
C GLN A 120 2.63 -7.05 -9.48
#